data_e87bdd3d7d12738283cbe50ee5f581fa
#
_entry.id   e87bdd3d7d12738283cbe50ee5f581fa
#
_cell.length_a   1.000
_cell.length_b   1.000
_cell.length_c   1.000
_cell.angle_alpha   90.00
_cell.angle_beta   90.00
_cell.angle_gamma   90.00
#
_symmetry.space_group_name_H-M   'P 1'
#
loop_
_entity.id
_entity.type
_entity.pdbx_description
1 polymer ?
#
loop_
_entity_poly.entity_id
_entity_poly.type
_entity_poly.pdbx_seq_one_letter_code
_entity_poly.pdbx_strand_id
1 'polypeptide(L)'
;MPFWYLTKKPFEFKDVNFDGIKELVIREERGGQRFYDSFVVHLIHEGEDFINLVDLSNIKPYSSFDETTEFDWEKQTVFMYYSGGACLSSYELYQRVFNDNPLKNYEFELIKRIDYDSHDKKGKRIGCHKYVYDIIDGKKVFNEAESGRVR
;
A
#
# COMPACT_ATOMS: atom_id res chain seq x y z
N MET A 1 -0.25 4.13 -19.30
CA MET A 1 0.53 4.37 -18.07
C MET A 1 0.50 3.12 -17.21
N PRO A 2 1.64 2.68 -16.69
CA PRO A 2 1.69 1.53 -15.79
C PRO A 2 1.08 1.80 -14.41
N PHE A 3 0.92 3.07 -14.05
CA PHE A 3 0.38 3.49 -12.75
C PHE A 3 -1.07 3.91 -12.83
N TRP A 4 -1.82 3.59 -11.79
CA TRP A 4 -3.17 4.09 -11.62
C TRP A 4 -3.50 4.27 -10.13
N TYR A 5 -4.53 5.04 -9.85
CA TYR A 5 -4.97 5.43 -8.52
C TYR A 5 -6.45 5.10 -8.34
N LEU A 6 -6.85 4.93 -7.08
CA LEU A 6 -8.26 4.80 -6.74
C LEU A 6 -8.97 6.16 -6.94
N THR A 7 -10.16 6.10 -7.53
CA THR A 7 -10.91 7.30 -7.89
C THR A 7 -11.72 7.85 -6.72
N LYS A 8 -12.16 9.11 -6.81
CA LYS A 8 -13.03 9.75 -5.81
C LYS A 8 -14.50 9.34 -5.93
N LYS A 9 -14.82 8.28 -6.62
CA LYS A 9 -16.19 7.74 -6.69
C LYS A 9 -16.57 7.11 -5.35
N PRO A 10 -17.88 7.12 -4.97
CA PRO A 10 -18.34 6.47 -3.74
C PRO A 10 -17.98 4.98 -3.68
N PHE A 11 -18.02 4.32 -4.80
CA PHE A 11 -17.52 2.95 -4.99
C PHE A 11 -17.10 2.72 -6.44
N GLU A 12 -16.24 1.75 -6.66
CA GLU A 12 -15.87 1.28 -7.99
C GLU A 12 -15.53 -0.21 -7.97
N PHE A 13 -15.65 -0.84 -9.12
CA PHE A 13 -15.14 -2.19 -9.33
C PHE A 13 -13.79 -2.09 -10.03
N LYS A 14 -12.72 -2.50 -9.35
CA LYS A 14 -11.37 -2.38 -9.86
C LYS A 14 -10.50 -3.54 -9.40
N ASP A 15 -9.69 -4.07 -10.30
CA ASP A 15 -8.72 -5.10 -9.99
C ASP A 15 -7.55 -4.46 -9.23
N VAL A 16 -7.52 -4.64 -7.91
CA VAL A 16 -6.50 -4.06 -7.02
C VAL A 16 -5.43 -5.08 -6.58
N ASN A 17 -5.57 -6.33 -6.99
CA ASN A 17 -4.64 -7.41 -6.66
C ASN A 17 -3.98 -8.05 -7.90
N PHE A 18 -4.22 -7.49 -9.10
CA PHE A 18 -3.60 -7.89 -10.36
C PHE A 18 -3.94 -9.31 -10.83
N ASP A 19 -5.08 -9.87 -10.42
CA ASP A 19 -5.51 -11.22 -10.80
C ASP A 19 -6.46 -11.25 -12.01
N GLY A 20 -6.83 -10.08 -12.53
CA GLY A 20 -7.77 -9.93 -13.65
C GLY A 20 -9.24 -9.92 -13.23
N ILE A 21 -9.54 -10.14 -11.96
CA ILE A 21 -10.89 -10.09 -11.39
C ILE A 21 -11.04 -8.79 -10.61
N LYS A 22 -12.15 -8.08 -10.81
CA LYS A 22 -12.37 -6.79 -10.14
C LYS A 22 -12.92 -6.99 -8.74
N GLU A 23 -12.33 -6.31 -7.77
CA GLU A 23 -12.82 -6.17 -6.41
C GLU A 23 -13.82 -5.01 -6.31
N LEU A 24 -14.66 -5.05 -5.29
CA LEU A 24 -15.49 -3.91 -4.88
C LEU A 24 -14.67 -3.02 -3.96
N VAL A 25 -14.44 -1.78 -4.38
CA VAL A 25 -13.71 -0.76 -3.61
C VAL A 25 -14.69 0.33 -3.19
N ILE A 26 -14.89 0.48 -1.88
CA ILE A 26 -15.81 1.46 -1.29
C ILE A 26 -15.01 2.59 -0.67
N ARG A 27 -15.33 3.82 -1.04
CA ARG A 27 -14.71 5.02 -0.48
C ARG A 27 -15.29 5.32 0.89
N GLU A 28 -14.41 5.55 1.86
CA GLU A 28 -14.75 6.11 3.17
C GLU A 28 -14.20 7.52 3.28
N GLU A 29 -15.10 8.49 3.44
CA GLU A 29 -14.71 9.86 3.73
C GLU A 29 -14.19 9.95 5.17
N ARG A 30 -12.92 10.27 5.31
CA ARG A 30 -12.33 10.59 6.61
C ARG A 30 -12.26 12.10 6.78
N GLY A 31 -13.18 12.65 7.56
CA GLY A 31 -13.00 13.98 8.13
C GLY A 31 -11.82 13.94 9.12
N GLY A 32 -10.82 14.80 8.95
CA GLY A 32 -9.70 14.91 9.88
C GLY A 32 -8.44 15.53 9.28
N GLN A 33 -7.35 15.55 10.03
CA GLN A 33 -6.11 16.25 9.70
C GLN A 33 -5.37 15.76 8.44
N ARG A 34 -5.74 14.63 7.86
CA ARG A 34 -5.01 14.02 6.75
C ARG A 34 -5.61 14.26 5.37
N PHE A 35 -6.79 14.81 5.25
CA PHE A 35 -7.46 15.19 3.98
C PHE A 35 -7.58 14.09 2.90
N TYR A 36 -7.17 12.86 3.16
CA TYR A 36 -7.26 11.75 2.23
C TYR A 36 -8.37 10.79 2.64
N ASP A 37 -9.22 10.45 1.68
CA ASP A 37 -10.21 9.41 1.88
C ASP A 37 -9.53 8.04 1.84
N SER A 38 -9.98 7.14 2.68
CA SER A 38 -9.58 5.75 2.67
C SER A 38 -10.55 4.90 1.86
N PHE A 39 -10.14 3.67 1.56
CA PHE A 39 -10.94 2.72 0.81
C PHE A 39 -11.04 1.40 1.54
N VAL A 40 -12.22 0.78 1.47
CA VAL A 40 -12.48 -0.58 1.94
C VAL A 40 -12.61 -1.48 0.73
N VAL A 41 -11.87 -2.58 0.73
CA VAL A 41 -11.83 -3.53 -0.39
C VAL A 41 -12.53 -4.82 0.00
N HIS A 42 -13.40 -5.29 -0.88
CA HIS A 42 -14.04 -6.59 -0.77
C HIS A 42 -13.74 -7.44 -1.99
N LEU A 43 -13.27 -8.66 -1.77
CA LEU A 43 -13.25 -9.69 -2.81
C LEU A 43 -14.66 -10.09 -3.15
N ILE A 44 -14.92 -10.31 -4.44
CA ILE A 44 -16.20 -10.81 -4.94
C ILE A 44 -16.02 -12.27 -5.32
N HIS A 45 -16.71 -13.14 -4.59
CA HIS A 45 -16.80 -14.57 -4.93
C HIS A 45 -18.17 -14.87 -5.51
N GLU A 46 -18.19 -15.27 -6.76
CA GLU A 46 -19.41 -15.70 -7.45
C GLU A 46 -19.52 -17.22 -7.39
N GLY A 47 -20.60 -17.71 -6.77
CA GLY A 47 -21.05 -19.10 -6.86
C GLY A 47 -22.20 -19.23 -7.87
N GLU A 48 -22.70 -20.44 -8.09
CA GLU A 48 -23.80 -20.68 -9.03
C GLU A 48 -25.09 -19.90 -8.66
N ASP A 49 -25.38 -19.79 -7.37
CA ASP A 49 -26.60 -19.17 -6.86
C ASP A 49 -26.35 -18.05 -5.83
N PHE A 50 -25.10 -17.61 -5.65
CA PHE A 50 -24.77 -16.59 -4.66
C PHE A 50 -23.58 -15.73 -5.04
N ILE A 51 -23.56 -14.50 -4.49
CA ILE A 51 -22.40 -13.61 -4.47
C ILE A 51 -21.98 -13.45 -3.01
N ASN A 52 -20.73 -13.70 -2.71
CA ASN A 52 -20.15 -13.49 -1.39
C ASN A 52 -19.08 -12.42 -1.44
N LEU A 53 -19.14 -11.47 -0.50
CA LEU A 53 -18.14 -10.40 -0.35
C LEU A 53 -17.23 -10.75 0.82
N VAL A 54 -15.92 -10.82 0.56
CA VAL A 54 -14.90 -11.04 1.58
C VAL A 54 -14.21 -9.72 1.89
N ASP A 55 -14.37 -9.24 3.12
CA ASP A 55 -13.79 -7.99 3.58
C ASP A 55 -12.28 -8.14 3.79
N LEU A 56 -11.48 -7.31 3.10
CA LEU A 56 -10.02 -7.26 3.21
C LEU A 56 -9.52 -6.10 4.08
N SER A 57 -10.41 -5.35 4.74
CA SER A 57 -10.05 -4.13 5.48
C SER A 57 -9.07 -4.35 6.64
N ASN A 58 -8.89 -5.58 7.11
CA ASN A 58 -7.95 -5.94 8.18
C ASN A 58 -6.65 -6.57 7.67
N ILE A 59 -6.45 -6.62 6.35
CA ILE A 59 -5.31 -7.27 5.71
C ILE A 59 -4.46 -6.21 5.02
N LYS A 60 -3.15 -6.17 5.32
CA LYS A 60 -2.21 -5.29 4.61
C LYS A 60 -1.94 -5.82 3.19
N PRO A 61 -1.81 -4.95 2.19
CA PRO A 61 -1.86 -3.47 2.23
C PRO A 61 -3.27 -2.88 2.16
N TYR A 62 -4.31 -3.68 1.94
CA TYR A 62 -5.70 -3.22 1.76
C TYR A 62 -6.21 -2.34 2.91
N SER A 63 -5.80 -2.66 4.14
CA SER A 63 -6.18 -1.90 5.35
C SER A 63 -5.71 -0.44 5.34
N SER A 64 -4.80 -0.08 4.43
CA SER A 64 -4.19 1.25 4.36
C SER A 64 -4.38 1.93 3.00
N PHE A 65 -5.23 1.40 2.13
CA PHE A 65 -5.53 2.02 0.84
C PHE A 65 -6.19 3.38 1.02
N ASP A 66 -5.63 4.38 0.36
CA ASP A 66 -6.16 5.75 0.32
C ASP A 66 -5.95 6.38 -1.07
N GLU A 67 -6.28 7.66 -1.21
CA GLU A 67 -6.14 8.39 -2.47
C GLU A 67 -4.69 8.50 -2.97
N THR A 68 -3.70 8.26 -2.10
CA THR A 68 -2.27 8.33 -2.45
C THR A 68 -1.68 6.97 -2.84
N THR A 69 -2.44 5.90 -2.73
CA THR A 69 -2.00 4.55 -3.08
C THR A 69 -1.76 4.43 -4.57
N GLU A 70 -0.57 3.98 -4.96
CA GLU A 70 -0.17 3.79 -6.35
C GLU A 70 -0.10 2.31 -6.71
N PHE A 71 -0.65 1.96 -7.86
CA PHE A 71 -0.67 0.60 -8.40
C PHE A 71 0.15 0.54 -9.69
N ASP A 72 1.16 -0.32 -9.71
CA ASP A 72 1.98 -0.58 -10.89
C ASP A 72 1.61 -1.95 -11.49
N TRP A 73 0.90 -1.92 -12.60
CA TRP A 73 0.45 -3.12 -13.31
C TRP A 73 1.58 -3.97 -13.86
N GLU A 74 2.60 -3.32 -14.41
CA GLU A 74 3.73 -4.05 -15.02
C GLU A 74 4.51 -4.84 -13.98
N LYS A 75 4.77 -4.20 -12.85
CA LYS A 75 5.51 -4.81 -11.74
C LYS A 75 4.62 -5.59 -10.77
N GLN A 76 3.30 -5.42 -10.87
CA GLN A 76 2.32 -5.96 -9.93
C GLN A 76 2.63 -5.59 -8.48
N THR A 77 2.94 -4.32 -8.27
CA THR A 77 3.29 -3.75 -6.97
C THR A 77 2.30 -2.67 -6.54
N VAL A 78 2.19 -2.50 -5.23
CA VAL A 78 1.40 -1.45 -4.60
C VAL A 78 2.33 -0.61 -3.73
N PHE A 79 2.32 0.71 -3.96
CA PHE A 79 3.12 1.68 -3.23
C PHE A 79 2.22 2.47 -2.29
N MET A 80 2.53 2.39 -1.00
CA MET A 80 1.77 2.99 0.09
C MET A 80 2.51 4.18 0.67
N TYR A 81 1.79 5.26 0.98
CA TYR A 81 2.31 6.46 1.60
C TYR A 81 1.66 6.71 2.96
N TYR A 82 2.49 6.98 3.96
CA TYR A 82 2.05 7.35 5.30
C TYR A 82 2.65 8.70 5.67
N SER A 83 1.80 9.70 5.95
CA SER A 83 2.24 11.03 6.35
C SER A 83 2.21 11.18 7.87
N GLY A 84 3.31 11.66 8.44
CA GLY A 84 3.43 12.04 9.86
C GLY A 84 3.80 13.51 10.06
N GLY A 85 3.82 14.30 8.97
CA GLY A 85 4.24 15.71 8.98
C GLY A 85 5.48 15.96 8.12
N ALA A 86 6.02 17.18 8.16
CA ALA A 86 7.21 17.56 7.40
C ALA A 86 8.41 16.68 7.79
N CYS A 87 8.99 16.00 6.82
CA CYS A 87 10.08 15.05 7.02
C CYS A 87 9.81 13.96 8.10
N LEU A 88 8.55 13.58 8.26
CA LEU A 88 8.10 12.44 9.06
C LEU A 88 7.09 11.68 8.23
N SER A 89 7.57 10.99 7.22
CA SER A 89 6.74 10.17 6.34
C SER A 89 7.39 8.83 6.11
N SER A 90 6.60 7.86 5.74
CA SER A 90 7.09 6.56 5.33
C SER A 90 6.37 6.05 4.11
N TYR A 91 7.05 5.17 3.38
CA TYR A 91 6.53 4.49 2.21
C TYR A 91 6.75 3.00 2.37
N GLU A 92 5.80 2.23 1.91
CA GLU A 92 5.90 0.78 1.86
C GLU A 92 5.61 0.31 0.43
N LEU A 93 6.44 -0.58 -0.09
CA LEU A 93 6.26 -1.22 -1.40
C LEU A 93 5.91 -2.68 -1.19
N TYR A 94 4.76 -3.07 -1.70
CA TYR A 94 4.24 -4.43 -1.64
C TYR A 94 4.28 -5.08 -3.02
N GLN A 95 4.72 -6.34 -3.07
CA GLN A 95 4.73 -7.18 -4.25
C GLN A 95 3.64 -8.24 -4.14
N ARG A 96 2.91 -8.47 -5.23
CA ARG A 96 1.95 -9.57 -5.29
C ARG A 96 2.64 -10.91 -5.06
N VAL A 97 2.01 -11.75 -4.25
CA VAL A 97 2.41 -13.15 -4.05
C VAL A 97 1.50 -14.03 -4.91
N PHE A 98 2.10 -14.84 -5.79
CA PHE A 98 1.34 -15.80 -6.58
C PHE A 98 0.96 -17.00 -5.72
N ASN A 99 -0.33 -17.32 -5.73
CA ASN A 99 -0.87 -18.47 -5.00
C ASN A 99 -1.73 -19.30 -5.96
N ASP A 100 -1.53 -20.63 -5.95
CA ASP A 100 -2.32 -21.55 -6.79
C ASP A 100 -3.78 -21.65 -6.36
N ASN A 101 -4.09 -21.27 -5.11
CA ASN A 101 -5.47 -21.18 -4.63
C ASN A 101 -6.08 -19.82 -5.02
N PRO A 102 -7.08 -19.78 -5.94
CA PRO A 102 -7.72 -18.52 -6.35
C PRO A 102 -8.32 -17.71 -5.19
N LEU A 103 -8.74 -18.37 -4.11
CA LEU A 103 -9.29 -17.73 -2.91
C LEU A 103 -8.24 -16.99 -2.08
N LYS A 104 -6.95 -17.21 -2.36
CA LYS A 104 -5.81 -16.57 -1.67
C LYS A 104 -4.97 -15.68 -2.58
N ASN A 105 -5.40 -15.42 -3.82
CA ASN A 105 -4.69 -14.56 -4.78
C ASN A 105 -4.68 -13.07 -4.39
N TYR A 106 -5.14 -12.71 -3.22
CA TYR A 106 -5.10 -11.35 -2.67
C TYR A 106 -3.84 -11.06 -1.84
N GLU A 107 -2.94 -12.02 -1.66
CA GLU A 107 -1.77 -11.85 -0.79
C GLU A 107 -0.71 -10.96 -1.44
N PHE A 108 -0.15 -10.05 -0.62
CA PHE A 108 1.00 -9.22 -0.94
C PHE A 108 2.07 -9.39 0.12
N GLU A 109 3.32 -9.25 -0.30
CA GLU A 109 4.46 -9.24 0.63
C GLU A 109 5.14 -7.88 0.60
N LEU A 110 5.51 -7.36 1.78
CA LEU A 110 6.30 -6.15 1.89
C LEU A 110 7.73 -6.44 1.43
N ILE A 111 8.21 -5.69 0.43
CA ILE A 111 9.56 -5.87 -0.14
C ILE A 111 10.49 -4.70 0.11
N LYS A 112 9.96 -3.51 0.40
CA LYS A 112 10.77 -2.31 0.66
C LYS A 112 10.02 -1.35 1.58
N ARG A 113 10.77 -0.72 2.48
CA ARG A 113 10.28 0.36 3.32
C ARG A 113 11.23 1.55 3.23
N ILE A 114 10.66 2.75 3.12
CA ILE A 114 11.39 4.01 3.08
C ILE A 114 10.84 4.88 4.20
N ASP A 115 11.71 5.29 5.12
CA ASP A 115 11.38 6.22 6.18
C ASP A 115 12.10 7.55 5.96
N TYR A 116 11.39 8.66 6.13
CA TYR A 116 11.98 10.00 6.20
C TYR A 116 11.93 10.47 7.64
N ASP A 117 13.06 10.91 8.16
CA ASP A 117 13.16 11.41 9.53
C ASP A 117 14.10 12.61 9.57
N SER A 118 13.84 13.54 10.49
CA SER A 118 14.67 14.69 10.76
C SER A 118 15.73 14.44 11.85
N HIS A 119 15.74 13.26 12.45
CA HIS A 119 16.62 12.89 13.55
C HIS A 119 17.46 11.66 13.22
N ASP A 120 18.66 11.60 13.78
CA ASP A 120 19.48 10.40 13.73
C ASP A 120 19.03 9.35 14.77
N LYS A 121 19.69 8.18 14.76
CA LYS A 121 19.38 7.09 15.69
C LYS A 121 19.59 7.45 17.18
N LYS A 122 20.29 8.57 17.45
CA LYS A 122 20.54 9.08 18.80
C LYS A 122 19.57 10.19 19.19
N GLY A 123 18.61 10.52 18.32
CA GLY A 123 17.61 11.57 18.55
C GLY A 123 18.12 12.99 18.27
N LYS A 124 19.31 13.14 17.66
CA LYS A 124 19.83 14.44 17.29
C LYS A 124 19.21 14.90 15.96
N ARG A 125 18.73 16.13 15.92
CA ARG A 125 18.20 16.74 14.68
C ARG A 125 19.33 16.99 13.69
N ILE A 126 19.20 16.39 12.49
CA ILE A 126 20.24 16.39 11.45
C ILE A 126 19.72 16.87 10.07
N GLY A 127 18.50 17.40 10.02
CA GLY A 127 17.81 17.67 8.76
C GLY A 127 17.09 16.44 8.22
N CYS A 128 16.45 16.55 7.06
CA CYS A 128 15.68 15.44 6.52
C CYS A 128 16.57 14.35 5.93
N HIS A 129 16.47 13.14 6.45
CA HIS A 129 17.17 11.97 5.94
C HIS A 129 16.21 10.91 5.45
N LYS A 130 16.60 10.25 4.38
CA LYS A 130 15.91 9.10 3.79
C LYS A 130 16.61 7.83 4.24
N TYR A 131 15.86 6.94 4.87
CA TYR A 131 16.32 5.63 5.30
C TYR A 131 15.59 4.56 4.50
N VAL A 132 16.32 3.81 3.69
CA VAL A 132 15.76 2.75 2.84
C VAL A 132 16.10 1.40 3.44
N TYR A 133 15.09 0.56 3.54
CA TYR A 133 15.22 -0.82 4.02
C TYR A 133 14.65 -1.76 2.96
N ASP A 134 15.46 -2.71 2.52
CA ASP A 134 14.97 -3.86 1.78
C ASP A 134 14.42 -4.88 2.77
N ILE A 135 13.34 -5.54 2.42
CA ILE A 135 12.77 -6.58 3.27
C ILE A 135 13.14 -7.92 2.66
N ILE A 136 14.01 -8.65 3.34
CA ILE A 136 14.52 -9.95 2.91
C ILE A 136 14.14 -10.97 3.96
N ASP A 137 13.40 -12.00 3.56
CA ASP A 137 12.87 -13.03 4.47
C ASP A 137 12.12 -12.43 5.68
N GLY A 138 11.32 -11.38 5.43
CA GLY A 138 10.54 -10.67 6.46
C GLY A 138 11.34 -9.76 7.38
N LYS A 139 12.66 -9.61 7.15
CA LYS A 139 13.54 -8.79 7.99
C LYS A 139 13.97 -7.52 7.26
N LYS A 140 14.03 -6.42 8.01
CA LYS A 140 14.56 -5.15 7.51
C LYS A 140 16.08 -5.22 7.35
N VAL A 141 16.55 -4.97 6.13
CA VAL A 141 17.96 -4.85 5.79
C VAL A 141 18.22 -3.42 5.33
N PHE A 142 19.08 -2.69 6.05
CA PHE A 142 19.39 -1.31 5.71
C PHE A 142 20.11 -1.23 4.36
N ASN A 143 19.59 -0.39 3.46
CA ASN A 143 20.19 -0.14 2.15
C ASN A 143 20.93 1.20 2.18
N GLU A 144 22.25 1.14 2.40
CA GLU A 144 23.10 2.34 2.50
C GLU A 144 23.19 3.11 1.16
N ALA A 145 23.19 2.40 0.04
CA ALA A 145 23.30 3.01 -1.28
C ALA A 145 22.10 3.90 -1.65
N GLU A 146 20.89 3.51 -1.23
CA GLU A 146 19.65 4.26 -1.49
C GLU A 146 19.29 5.24 -0.37
N SER A 147 19.97 5.17 0.78
CA SER A 147 19.74 6.05 1.92
C SER A 147 20.60 7.30 1.84
N GLY A 148 20.19 8.39 2.49
CA GLY A 148 20.98 9.60 2.55
C GLY A 148 20.19 10.86 2.90
N ARG A 149 20.88 11.99 2.86
CA ARG A 149 20.29 13.31 3.13
C ARG A 149 19.43 13.75 1.95
N VAL A 150 18.22 14.22 2.26
CA VAL A 150 17.31 14.82 1.30
C VAL A 150 17.58 16.33 1.23
N ARG A 151 17.82 16.83 0.04
CA ARG A 151 18.03 18.26 -0.22
C ARG A 151 16.71 18.97 -0.50
#